data_5b8b83ded6ba9940ceabbb37362c632b
#
_entry.id   5b8b83ded6ba9940ceabbb37362c632b
#
_cell.length_a   1.000
_cell.length_b   1.000
_cell.length_c   1.000
_cell.angle_alpha   90.00
_cell.angle_beta   90.00
_cell.angle_gamma   90.00
#
_symmetry.space_group_name_H-M   'P 1'
#
loop_
_entity.id
_entity.type
_entity.pdbx_description
1 polymer ?
#
loop_
_entity_poly.entity_id
_entity_poly.type
_entity_poly.pdbx_seq_one_letter_code
_entity_poly.pdbx_strand_id
1 'polypeptide(L)' 'MGLFSRAEQFEFKVTGMDCGGCERKITYALTGIRGVKKVTASTSESSVSVTAKGVDSDVLTGAIGDLGFKVE' A
#
# COMPACT_ATOMS: atom_id res chain seq x y z
N MET A 1 0.55 26.78 -7.29
CA MET A 1 0.34 26.42 -7.08
C MET A 1 0.42 25.62 -6.43
N GLY A 2 0.71 25.59 -6.35
CA GLY A 2 1.09 24.55 -5.88
C GLY A 2 0.37 24.08 -4.96
N LEU A 3 -0.11 24.60 -4.88
CA LEU A 3 -0.85 24.36 -4.03
C LEU A 3 -1.32 23.16 -4.02
N PHE A 4 -0.98 22.52 -4.69
CA PHE A 4 -1.37 21.37 -4.64
C PHE A 4 -0.54 20.52 -4.22
N SER A 5 -0.70 20.05 -3.25
CA SER A 5 -0.36 18.98 -2.67
C SER A 5 -0.76 17.82 -3.49
N ARG A 6 0.08 17.32 -4.29
CA ARG A 6 -0.12 16.23 -4.96
C ARG A 6 0.09 15.06 -4.14
N ALA A 7 -0.81 14.12 -4.11
CA ALA A 7 -0.61 12.80 -3.55
C ALA A 7 0.47 12.06 -4.32
N GLU A 8 1.33 11.36 -3.61
CA GLU A 8 2.37 10.56 -4.24
C GLU A 8 1.88 9.14 -4.44
N GLN A 9 2.31 8.54 -5.52
CA GLN A 9 1.92 7.19 -5.83
C GLN A 9 3.08 6.25 -5.60
N PHE A 10 2.85 5.17 -4.86
CA PHE A 10 3.87 4.18 -4.57
C PHE A 10 3.43 2.84 -5.13
N GLU A 11 4.39 2.08 -5.62
CA GLU A 11 4.09 0.73 -6.08
C GLU A 11 5.05 -0.22 -5.41
N PHE A 12 4.52 -1.31 -4.87
CA PHE A 12 5.33 -2.30 -4.20
C PHE A 12 5.05 -3.68 -4.77
N LYS A 13 6.08 -4.48 -4.88
CA LYS A 13 5.91 -5.89 -5.20
C LYS A 13 5.81 -6.63 -3.89
N VAL A 14 4.72 -7.36 -3.70
CA VAL A 14 4.46 -8.05 -2.44
C VAL A 14 4.31 -9.54 -2.72
N THR A 15 5.08 -10.34 -2.02
CA THR A 15 5.00 -11.79 -2.19
C THR A 15 4.15 -12.36 -1.06
N GLY A 16 3.54 -13.49 -1.30
CA GLY A 16 2.68 -14.13 -0.32
C GLY A 16 1.21 -13.77 -0.45
N MET A 17 0.88 -12.94 -1.44
CA MET A 17 -0.50 -12.55 -1.66
C MET A 17 -1.13 -13.52 -2.62
N ASP A 18 -1.59 -14.65 -2.13
CA ASP A 18 -2.15 -15.64 -3.04
C ASP A 18 -3.63 -15.89 -2.80
N CYS A 19 -4.33 -15.02 -2.15
CA CYS A 19 -5.77 -15.18 -1.97
C CYS A 19 -6.44 -13.83 -1.92
N GLY A 20 -7.72 -13.79 -2.19
CA GLY A 20 -8.47 -12.54 -2.17
C GLY A 20 -8.53 -11.89 -0.81
N GLY A 21 -8.44 -12.67 0.25
CA GLY A 21 -8.41 -12.12 1.59
C GLY A 21 -7.15 -11.32 1.86
N CYS A 22 -6.07 -11.65 1.17
CA CYS A 22 -4.81 -10.93 1.31
C CYS A 22 -4.93 -9.51 0.76
N GLU A 23 -5.59 -9.37 -0.38
CA GLU A 23 -5.83 -8.04 -0.94
C GLU A 23 -6.62 -7.18 0.04
N ARG A 24 -7.62 -7.76 0.66
CA ARG A 24 -8.44 -7.05 1.61
C ARG A 24 -7.65 -6.62 2.83
N LYS A 25 -6.85 -7.52 3.35
CA LYS A 25 -6.02 -7.23 4.53
C LYS A 25 -5.09 -6.06 4.26
N ILE A 26 -4.42 -6.09 3.14
CA ILE A 26 -3.46 -5.05 2.80
C ILE A 26 -4.20 -3.73 2.60
N THR A 27 -5.29 -3.76 1.85
CA THR A 27 -6.06 -2.55 1.58
C THR A 27 -6.56 -1.94 2.89
N TYR A 28 -7.08 -2.77 3.76
CA TYR A 28 -7.63 -2.29 5.02
C TYR A 28 -6.54 -1.70 5.91
N ALA A 29 -5.43 -2.39 6.03
CA ALA A 29 -4.35 -1.95 6.88
C ALA A 29 -3.75 -0.64 6.38
N LEU A 30 -3.52 -0.53 5.09
CA LEU A 30 -2.90 0.68 4.54
C LEU A 30 -3.87 1.86 4.53
N THR A 31 -5.14 1.59 4.29
CA THR A 31 -6.14 2.65 4.31
C THR A 31 -6.24 3.29 5.69
N GLY A 32 -5.93 2.54 6.74
CA GLY A 32 -5.96 3.07 8.09
C GLY A 32 -4.80 3.98 8.42
N ILE A 33 -3.79 4.05 7.55
CA ILE A 33 -2.65 4.91 7.80
C ILE A 33 -3.01 6.34 7.45
N ARG A 34 -2.67 7.27 8.35
CA ARG A 34 -2.99 8.66 8.12
C ARG A 34 -2.22 9.17 6.91
N GLY A 35 -2.89 9.80 5.99
CA GLY A 35 -2.29 10.32 4.78
C GLY A 35 -2.50 9.45 3.56
N VAL A 36 -2.90 8.20 3.75
CA VAL A 36 -3.17 7.31 2.63
C VAL A 36 -4.53 7.66 2.04
N LYS A 37 -4.57 7.86 0.73
CA LYS A 37 -5.79 8.24 0.05
C LYS A 37 -6.44 7.08 -0.68
N LYS A 38 -5.63 6.23 -1.27
CA LYS A 38 -6.16 5.12 -2.04
C LYS A 38 -5.18 3.97 -2.03
N VAL A 39 -5.69 2.77 -1.95
CA VAL A 39 -4.86 1.56 -2.00
C VAL A 39 -5.49 0.60 -2.99
N THR A 40 -4.68 0.06 -3.86
CA THR A 40 -5.11 -0.96 -4.81
C THR A 40 -4.15 -2.13 -4.71
N ALA A 41 -4.66 -3.28 -4.33
CA ALA A 41 -3.85 -4.49 -4.23
C ALA A 41 -4.30 -5.47 -5.30
N SER A 42 -3.34 -6.14 -5.93
CA SER A 42 -3.63 -7.09 -6.98
C SER A 42 -2.87 -8.38 -6.72
N THR A 43 -3.59 -9.47 -6.49
CA THR A 43 -2.95 -10.77 -6.29
C THR A 43 -2.41 -11.31 -7.61
N SER A 44 -3.07 -11.04 -8.71
CA SER A 44 -2.62 -11.57 -9.99
C SER A 44 -1.28 -10.96 -10.40
N GLU A 45 -0.99 -9.75 -9.97
CA GLU A 45 0.27 -9.09 -10.29
C GLU A 45 1.21 -9.07 -9.11
N SER A 46 0.79 -9.56 -7.98
CA SER A 46 1.55 -9.54 -6.73
C SER A 46 2.06 -8.13 -6.44
N SER A 47 1.21 -7.15 -6.65
CA SER A 47 1.61 -5.76 -6.46
C SER A 47 0.57 -4.98 -5.70
N VAL A 48 1.01 -3.92 -5.06
CA VAL A 48 0.16 -3.03 -4.31
C VAL A 48 0.49 -1.61 -4.73
N SER A 49 -0.52 -0.85 -5.09
CA SER A 49 -0.36 0.56 -5.43
C SER A 49 -1.00 1.39 -4.33
N VAL A 50 -0.30 2.39 -3.87
CA VAL A 50 -0.80 3.24 -2.80
C VAL A 50 -0.67 4.69 -3.24
N THR A 51 -1.72 5.45 -3.07
CA THR A 51 -1.69 6.88 -3.28
C THR A 51 -1.79 7.53 -1.90
N ALA A 52 -0.78 8.27 -1.52
CA ALA A 52 -0.71 8.85 -0.20
C ALA A 52 -0.03 10.21 -0.24
N LYS A 53 -0.28 11.00 0.79
CA LYS A 53 0.30 12.32 0.88
C LYS A 53 0.96 12.45 2.25
N GLY A 54 2.23 12.81 2.24
CA GLY A 54 2.96 12.97 3.49
C GLY A 54 3.26 11.68 4.21
N VAL A 55 3.33 10.56 3.49
CA VAL A 55 3.59 9.25 4.06
C VAL A 55 4.85 8.70 3.42
N ASP A 56 5.77 8.21 4.25
CA ASP A 56 6.99 7.61 3.75
C ASP A 56 6.73 6.18 3.29
N SER A 57 7.46 5.76 2.26
CA SER A 57 7.32 4.38 1.79
C SER A 57 7.67 3.37 2.88
N ASP A 58 8.58 3.73 3.79
CA ASP A 58 8.94 2.83 4.89
C ASP A 58 7.75 2.52 5.78
N VAL A 59 6.87 3.48 5.99
CA VAL A 59 5.66 3.26 6.78
C VAL A 59 4.76 2.25 6.07
N LEU A 60 4.65 2.38 4.76
CA LEU A 60 3.80 1.50 3.99
C LEU A 60 4.35 0.08 3.94
N THR A 61 5.66 -0.05 3.69
CA THR A 61 6.27 -1.37 3.64
C THR A 61 6.26 -2.03 5.01
N GLY A 62 6.42 -1.24 6.08
CA GLY A 62 6.36 -1.76 7.43
C GLY A 62 4.98 -2.31 7.75
N ALA A 63 3.93 -1.60 7.32
CA ALA A 63 2.57 -2.07 7.55
C ALA A 63 2.29 -3.36 6.81
N ILE A 64 2.78 -3.47 5.57
CA ILE A 64 2.59 -4.70 4.80
C ILE A 64 3.36 -5.84 5.46
N GLY A 65 4.57 -5.58 5.91
CA GLY A 65 5.37 -6.60 6.59
C GLY A 65 4.74 -7.09 7.87
N ASP A 66 4.07 -6.19 8.59
CA ASP A 66 3.40 -6.56 9.84
C ASP A 66 2.27 -7.55 9.60
N LEU A 67 1.74 -7.59 8.40
CA LEU A 67 0.68 -8.53 8.07
C LEU A 67 1.24 -9.90 7.69
N GLY A 68 2.54 -10.02 7.59
CA GLY A 68 3.18 -11.29 7.25
C GLY A 68 3.57 -11.42 5.79
N PHE A 69 3.45 -10.36 5.01
CA PHE A 69 3.83 -10.41 3.60
C PHE A 69 5.23 -9.83 3.42
N LYS A 70 5.84 -10.18 2.31
CA LYS A 70 7.15 -9.66 2.01
C LYS A 70 7.08 -8.66 0.90
N VAL A 71 7.74 -7.52 1.09
CA VAL A 71 7.78 -6.48 0.08
C VAL A 71 9.16 -6.52 -0.55
N GLU A 72 9.20 -6.54 -1.88
CA GLU A 72 10.47 -6.53 -2.60
C GLU A 72 10.95 -5.14 -2.89
#